data_71a4f7f7f002a7fc42c0bff4d385b6e1
#
_entry.id   71a4f7f7f002a7fc42c0bff4d385b6e1
#
_cell.length_a   1.000
_cell.length_b   1.000
_cell.length_c   1.000
_cell.angle_alpha   90.00
_cell.angle_beta   90.00
_cell.angle_gamma   90.00
#
_symmetry.space_group_name_H-M   'P 1'
#
loop_
_entity.id
_entity.type
_entity.pdbx_description
1 polymer ?
#
loop_
_entity_poly.entity_id
_entity_poly.type
_entity_poly.pdbx_seq_one_letter_code
_entity_poly.pdbx_strand_id
1 'polypeptide(L)'
;VMSEKYIHDRFLPDKAIDLIDEACASIRMQLESNPTEIDELNRKILQLEIERVALSKEKDQLSKERLLKIENELKEFKKRLDELKTKWEQEKKEINRINELKKELEKARFQLDNYLQEGNYNKAAEYQYSIIPNIEKQINNINDEKDKILSEVVDEDKVTEIIARWTKIPVSKLMQGDREKLLGLKETLKKRVIGQDE
;
A
#
# COMPACT_ATOMS: atom_id res chain seq x y z
N VAL A 1 -17.99 9.40 -8.83
CA VAL A 1 -19.13 9.11 -7.94
C VAL A 1 -18.78 9.39 -6.48
N MET A 2 -17.75 8.75 -5.88
CA MET A 2 -17.41 8.99 -4.47
C MET A 2 -16.96 10.43 -4.17
N SER A 3 -16.10 11.02 -5.01
CA SER A 3 -15.65 12.41 -4.84
C SER A 3 -16.79 13.41 -4.91
N GLU A 4 -17.77 13.16 -5.75
CA GLU A 4 -18.97 14.01 -5.90
C GLU A 4 -19.86 13.96 -4.66
N LYS A 5 -20.00 12.76 -4.07
CA LYS A 5 -20.90 12.48 -2.95
C LYS A 5 -20.38 12.99 -1.59
N TYR A 6 -19.06 12.94 -1.38
CA TYR A 6 -18.46 13.20 -0.07
C TYR A 6 -17.58 14.44 0.01
N ILE A 7 -17.18 15.02 -1.15
CA ILE A 7 -16.33 16.22 -1.20
C ILE A 7 -17.14 17.36 -1.80
N HIS A 8 -17.57 18.31 -0.98
CA HIS A 8 -18.41 19.44 -1.38
C HIS A 8 -17.60 20.72 -1.65
N ASP A 9 -16.38 20.83 -1.09
CA ASP A 9 -15.59 22.05 -1.11
C ASP A 9 -14.84 22.30 -2.43
N ARG A 10 -14.91 21.38 -3.39
CA ARG A 10 -14.22 21.45 -4.68
C ARG A 10 -15.12 20.99 -5.83
N PHE A 11 -14.82 21.47 -7.04
CA PHE A 11 -15.58 21.13 -8.25
C PHE A 11 -14.96 19.97 -9.03
N LEU A 12 -15.75 19.29 -9.84
CA LEU A 12 -15.29 18.36 -10.84
C LEU A 12 -14.76 19.14 -12.06
N PRO A 13 -13.69 18.71 -12.73
CA PRO A 13 -12.96 17.45 -12.53
C PRO A 13 -11.86 17.50 -11.45
N ASP A 14 -11.47 18.68 -10.97
CA ASP A 14 -10.28 18.90 -10.13
C ASP A 14 -10.24 18.02 -8.90
N LYS A 15 -11.36 17.91 -8.16
CA LYS A 15 -11.41 17.03 -6.97
C LYS A 15 -11.17 15.55 -7.25
N ALA A 16 -11.48 15.08 -8.46
CA ALA A 16 -11.22 13.70 -8.84
C ALA A 16 -9.75 13.48 -9.19
N ILE A 17 -9.14 14.47 -9.85
CA ILE A 17 -7.71 14.47 -10.19
C ILE A 17 -6.87 14.54 -8.91
N ASP A 18 -7.21 15.46 -8.00
CA ASP A 18 -6.53 15.60 -6.70
C ASP A 18 -6.56 14.31 -5.88
N LEU A 19 -7.70 13.59 -5.88
CA LEU A 19 -7.82 12.31 -5.19
C LEU A 19 -6.91 11.24 -5.79
N ILE A 20 -6.83 11.17 -7.11
CA ILE A 20 -5.96 10.21 -7.80
C ILE A 20 -4.49 10.56 -7.53
N ASP A 21 -4.15 11.84 -7.61
CA ASP A 21 -2.78 12.32 -7.38
C ASP A 21 -2.34 12.03 -5.94
N GLU A 22 -3.18 12.33 -4.95
CA GLU A 22 -2.93 12.01 -3.53
C GLU A 22 -2.79 10.49 -3.31
N ALA A 23 -3.61 9.67 -4.01
CA ALA A 23 -3.52 8.22 -3.93
C ALA A 23 -2.19 7.71 -4.51
N CYS A 24 -1.80 8.22 -5.67
CA CYS A 24 -0.52 7.89 -6.29
C CYS A 24 0.66 8.33 -5.41
N ALA A 25 0.61 9.54 -4.84
CA ALA A 25 1.63 10.05 -3.94
C ALA A 25 1.72 9.22 -2.64
N SER A 26 0.59 8.81 -2.08
CA SER A 26 0.54 7.95 -0.90
C SER A 26 1.18 6.58 -1.15
N ILE A 27 0.84 5.94 -2.29
CA ILE A 27 1.46 4.66 -2.68
C ILE A 27 2.96 4.84 -2.90
N ARG A 28 3.37 5.88 -3.61
CA ARG A 28 4.79 6.16 -3.85
C ARG A 28 5.55 6.34 -2.53
N MET A 29 4.97 7.07 -1.58
CA MET A 29 5.55 7.23 -0.24
C MET A 29 5.67 5.89 0.49
N GLN A 30 4.66 5.00 0.39
CA GLN A 30 4.70 3.66 0.98
C GLN A 30 5.78 2.77 0.35
N LEU A 31 6.04 2.91 -0.95
CA LEU A 31 7.11 2.18 -1.66
C LEU A 31 8.51 2.69 -1.29
N GLU A 32 8.64 3.98 -0.99
CA GLU A 32 9.91 4.62 -0.64
C GLU A 32 10.23 4.56 0.86
N SER A 33 9.22 4.52 1.72
CA SER A 33 9.35 4.47 3.18
C SER A 33 9.35 3.04 3.73
N ASN A 34 9.94 2.86 4.90
CA ASN A 34 9.86 1.58 5.59
C ASN A 34 8.41 1.27 6.00
N PRO A 35 7.96 0.00 5.91
CA PRO A 35 6.68 -0.42 6.47
C PRO A 35 6.59 -0.08 7.97
N THR A 36 5.39 0.27 8.42
CA THR A 36 5.12 0.64 9.82
C THR A 36 5.58 -0.45 10.80
N GLU A 37 5.45 -1.72 10.41
CA GLU A 37 5.89 -2.86 11.22
C GLU A 37 7.40 -2.87 11.46
N ILE A 38 8.20 -2.51 10.44
CA ILE A 38 9.66 -2.41 10.56
C ILE A 38 10.04 -1.27 11.49
N ASP A 39 9.35 -0.13 11.39
CA ASP A 39 9.60 1.03 12.27
C ASP A 39 9.22 0.75 13.72
N GLU A 40 8.11 0.06 13.96
CA GLU A 40 7.69 -0.35 15.30
C GLU A 40 8.71 -1.32 15.93
N LEU A 41 9.19 -2.30 15.17
CA LEU A 41 10.22 -3.23 15.63
C LEU A 41 11.54 -2.51 15.93
N ASN A 42 11.95 -1.57 15.08
CA ASN A 42 13.16 -0.78 15.32
C ASN A 42 13.04 0.05 16.62
N ARG A 43 11.87 0.65 16.89
CA ARG A 43 11.63 1.39 18.13
C ARG A 43 11.68 0.48 19.37
N LYS A 44 11.08 -0.71 19.29
CA LYS A 44 11.12 -1.70 20.36
C LYS A 44 12.56 -2.18 20.64
N ILE A 45 13.31 -2.49 19.58
CA ILE A 45 14.72 -2.88 19.69
C ILE A 45 15.53 -1.76 20.35
N LEU A 46 15.36 -0.53 19.91
CA LEU A 46 16.06 0.63 20.51
C LEU A 46 15.73 0.80 21.99
N GLN A 47 14.46 0.65 22.37
CA GLN A 47 14.00 0.71 23.75
C GLN A 47 14.70 -0.38 24.61
N LEU A 48 14.72 -1.62 24.14
CA LEU A 48 15.37 -2.73 24.83
C LEU A 48 16.89 -2.58 24.88
N GLU A 49 17.51 -2.01 23.86
CA GLU A 49 18.96 -1.71 23.88
C GLU A 49 19.30 -0.64 24.91
N ILE A 50 18.49 0.39 25.07
CA ILE A 50 18.66 1.42 26.12
C ILE A 50 18.51 0.76 27.50
N GLU A 51 17.45 -0.05 27.72
CA GLU A 51 17.23 -0.78 28.97
C GLU A 51 18.40 -1.72 29.30
N ARG A 52 18.90 -2.46 28.30
CA ARG A 52 20.08 -3.33 28.44
C ARG A 52 21.31 -2.56 28.93
N VAL A 53 21.59 -1.38 28.33
CA VAL A 53 22.72 -0.53 28.72
C VAL A 53 22.57 0.00 30.14
N ALA A 54 21.36 0.35 30.55
CA ALA A 54 21.09 0.80 31.91
C ALA A 54 21.33 -0.34 32.92
N LEU A 55 20.72 -1.50 32.70
CA LEU A 55 20.83 -2.67 33.60
C LEU A 55 22.24 -3.29 33.62
N SER A 56 23.03 -3.14 32.56
CA SER A 56 24.41 -3.63 32.54
C SER A 56 25.32 -2.94 33.56
N LYS A 57 24.96 -1.75 34.05
CA LYS A 57 25.68 -0.99 35.07
C LYS A 57 25.30 -1.41 36.50
N GLU A 58 24.18 -2.13 36.64
CA GLU A 58 23.68 -2.58 37.94
C GLU A 58 24.24 -3.97 38.27
N LYS A 59 24.50 -4.22 39.57
CA LYS A 59 25.09 -5.47 40.00
C LYS A 59 24.13 -6.43 40.71
N ASP A 60 22.87 -6.01 40.83
CA ASP A 60 21.83 -6.76 41.52
C ASP A 60 21.43 -8.02 40.81
N GLN A 61 21.00 -9.04 41.54
CA GLN A 61 20.57 -10.32 41.00
C GLN A 61 19.34 -10.18 40.09
N LEU A 62 18.38 -9.34 40.48
CA LEU A 62 17.18 -9.06 39.69
C LEU A 62 17.50 -8.41 38.35
N SER A 63 18.45 -7.47 38.34
CA SER A 63 18.91 -6.78 37.12
C SER A 63 19.59 -7.75 36.16
N LYS A 64 20.33 -8.75 36.66
CA LYS A 64 20.93 -9.81 35.82
C LYS A 64 19.88 -10.72 35.19
N GLU A 65 18.85 -11.14 35.94
CA GLU A 65 17.75 -11.96 35.39
C GLU A 65 16.95 -11.19 34.33
N ARG A 66 16.69 -9.91 34.54
CA ARG A 66 16.05 -9.05 33.56
C ARG A 66 16.90 -8.88 32.30
N LEU A 67 18.21 -8.73 32.48
CA LEU A 67 19.18 -8.58 31.38
C LEU A 67 19.16 -9.82 30.46
N LEU A 68 19.15 -11.04 31.02
CA LEU A 68 19.02 -12.27 30.23
C LEU A 68 17.72 -12.34 29.43
N LYS A 69 16.60 -11.88 30.02
CA LYS A 69 15.31 -11.83 29.29
C LYS A 69 15.38 -10.84 28.13
N ILE A 70 15.92 -9.64 28.36
CA ILE A 70 16.08 -8.62 27.33
C ILE A 70 16.99 -9.11 26.20
N GLU A 71 18.05 -9.80 26.49
CA GLU A 71 18.95 -10.36 25.46
C GLU A 71 18.25 -11.39 24.57
N ASN A 72 17.37 -12.20 25.14
CA ASN A 72 16.56 -13.16 24.37
C ASN A 72 15.51 -12.43 23.50
N GLU A 73 14.78 -11.49 24.09
CA GLU A 73 13.81 -10.64 23.37
C GLU A 73 14.49 -9.89 22.20
N LEU A 74 15.67 -9.31 22.42
CA LEU A 74 16.45 -8.64 21.39
C LEU A 74 16.85 -9.58 20.25
N LYS A 75 17.22 -10.83 20.54
CA LYS A 75 17.55 -11.81 19.50
C LYS A 75 16.33 -12.13 18.65
N GLU A 76 15.19 -12.35 19.29
CA GLU A 76 13.93 -12.64 18.58
C GLU A 76 13.48 -11.47 17.71
N PHE A 77 13.46 -10.24 18.27
CA PHE A 77 13.07 -9.07 17.50
C PHE A 77 14.04 -8.75 16.37
N LYS A 78 15.35 -8.89 16.57
CA LYS A 78 16.34 -8.70 15.50
C LYS A 78 16.16 -9.71 14.38
N LYS A 79 15.94 -10.98 14.72
CA LYS A 79 15.68 -12.03 13.72
C LYS A 79 14.41 -11.71 12.92
N ARG A 80 13.32 -11.33 13.59
CA ARG A 80 12.08 -10.96 12.94
C ARG A 80 12.22 -9.72 12.06
N LEU A 81 13.01 -8.74 12.51
CA LEU A 81 13.32 -7.53 11.73
C LEU A 81 14.08 -7.88 10.45
N ASP A 82 15.09 -8.77 10.52
CA ASP A 82 15.87 -9.18 9.36
C ASP A 82 15.01 -9.96 8.34
N GLU A 83 14.12 -10.83 8.82
CA GLU A 83 13.16 -11.56 7.98
C GLU A 83 12.22 -10.60 7.25
N LEU A 84 11.65 -9.61 7.96
CA LEU A 84 10.76 -8.60 7.37
C LEU A 84 11.50 -7.68 6.39
N LYS A 85 12.71 -7.22 6.74
CA LYS A 85 13.54 -6.41 5.83
C LYS A 85 13.87 -7.16 4.55
N THR A 86 14.25 -8.43 4.66
CA THR A 86 14.58 -9.25 3.49
C THR A 86 13.38 -9.39 2.56
N LYS A 87 12.19 -9.68 3.11
CA LYS A 87 10.95 -9.75 2.33
C LYS A 87 10.64 -8.41 1.66
N TRP A 88 10.67 -7.32 2.42
CA TRP A 88 10.40 -5.99 1.89
C TRP A 88 11.38 -5.58 0.77
N GLU A 89 12.68 -5.87 0.94
CA GLU A 89 13.68 -5.59 -0.11
C GLU A 89 13.45 -6.43 -1.37
N GLN A 90 13.01 -7.69 -1.22
CA GLN A 90 12.65 -8.54 -2.35
C GLN A 90 11.44 -7.97 -3.09
N GLU A 91 10.36 -7.65 -2.38
CA GLU A 91 9.17 -7.04 -2.98
C GLU A 91 9.49 -5.72 -3.68
N LYS A 92 10.29 -4.87 -3.06
CA LYS A 92 10.74 -3.60 -3.66
C LYS A 92 11.53 -3.82 -4.95
N LYS A 93 12.39 -4.85 -5.01
CA LYS A 93 13.11 -5.20 -6.24
C LYS A 93 12.17 -5.70 -7.32
N GLU A 94 11.17 -6.51 -6.98
CA GLU A 94 10.15 -6.99 -7.93
C GLU A 94 9.31 -5.85 -8.49
N ILE A 95 8.85 -4.92 -7.64
CA ILE A 95 8.10 -3.74 -8.08
C ILE A 95 8.94 -2.87 -9.01
N ASN A 96 10.20 -2.61 -8.65
CA ASN A 96 11.10 -1.85 -9.53
C ASN A 96 11.28 -2.55 -10.87
N ARG A 97 11.40 -3.88 -10.86
CA ARG A 97 11.51 -4.68 -12.10
C ARG A 97 10.25 -4.58 -12.97
N ILE A 98 9.07 -4.67 -12.35
CA ILE A 98 7.79 -4.47 -13.05
C ILE A 98 7.74 -3.07 -13.68
N ASN A 99 8.15 -2.04 -12.95
CA ASN A 99 8.16 -0.66 -13.44
C ASN A 99 9.12 -0.46 -14.61
N GLU A 100 10.29 -1.11 -14.58
CA GLU A 100 11.21 -1.13 -15.71
C GLU A 100 10.58 -1.81 -16.92
N LEU A 101 9.97 -2.98 -16.74
CA LEU A 101 9.29 -3.71 -17.81
C LEU A 101 8.10 -2.92 -18.39
N LYS A 102 7.33 -2.21 -17.56
CA LYS A 102 6.25 -1.33 -18.03
C LYS A 102 6.80 -0.20 -18.92
N LYS A 103 7.93 0.42 -18.51
CA LYS A 103 8.59 1.45 -19.33
C LYS A 103 9.15 0.88 -20.64
N GLU A 104 9.67 -0.33 -20.62
CA GLU A 104 10.11 -1.03 -21.84
C GLU A 104 8.93 -1.35 -22.75
N LEU A 105 7.80 -1.75 -22.20
CA LEU A 105 6.56 -2.00 -22.93
C LEU A 105 6.04 -0.74 -23.64
N GLU A 106 6.01 0.39 -22.93
CA GLU A 106 5.60 1.67 -23.53
C GLU A 106 6.53 2.08 -24.67
N LYS A 107 7.85 1.94 -24.48
CA LYS A 107 8.84 2.20 -25.54
C LYS A 107 8.64 1.26 -26.72
N ALA A 108 8.38 -0.02 -26.48
CA ALA A 108 8.13 -0.99 -27.54
C ALA A 108 6.87 -0.67 -28.33
N ARG A 109 5.78 -0.25 -27.66
CA ARG A 109 4.54 0.18 -28.31
C ARG A 109 4.76 1.45 -29.12
N PHE A 110 5.49 2.42 -28.60
CA PHE A 110 5.84 3.63 -29.35
C PHE A 110 6.67 3.31 -30.60
N GLN A 111 7.63 2.40 -30.51
CA GLN A 111 8.41 1.96 -31.67
C GLN A 111 7.56 1.21 -32.70
N LEU A 112 6.61 0.40 -32.27
CA LEU A 112 5.64 -0.24 -33.14
C LEU A 112 4.85 0.78 -33.97
N ASP A 113 4.32 1.83 -33.30
CA ASP A 113 3.56 2.89 -33.96
C ASP A 113 4.43 3.66 -34.99
N ASN A 114 5.68 3.96 -34.64
CA ASN A 114 6.62 4.61 -35.54
C ASN A 114 6.88 3.74 -36.80
N TYR A 115 7.14 2.43 -36.63
CA TYR A 115 7.38 1.54 -37.76
C TYR A 115 6.15 1.34 -38.64
N LEU A 116 4.96 1.39 -38.08
CA LEU A 116 3.72 1.39 -38.85
C LEU A 116 3.56 2.66 -39.69
N GLN A 117 3.90 3.84 -39.12
CA GLN A 117 3.86 5.11 -39.86
C GLN A 117 4.94 5.19 -40.96
N GLU A 118 6.10 4.60 -40.74
CA GLU A 118 7.18 4.51 -41.73
C GLU A 118 6.94 3.45 -42.81
N GLY A 119 5.88 2.61 -42.68
CA GLY A 119 5.58 1.54 -43.59
C GLY A 119 6.51 0.31 -43.47
N ASN A 120 7.29 0.22 -42.39
CA ASN A 120 8.20 -0.89 -42.15
C ASN A 120 7.50 -2.06 -41.43
N TYR A 121 6.64 -2.73 -42.18
CA TYR A 121 5.79 -3.81 -41.64
C TYR A 121 6.56 -5.00 -41.08
N ASN A 122 7.76 -5.30 -41.57
CA ASN A 122 8.57 -6.39 -41.04
C ASN A 122 9.01 -6.14 -39.59
N LYS A 123 9.52 -4.95 -39.29
CA LYS A 123 9.89 -4.56 -37.94
C LYS A 123 8.66 -4.38 -37.05
N ALA A 124 7.59 -3.80 -37.56
CA ALA A 124 6.33 -3.70 -36.84
C ALA A 124 5.81 -5.08 -36.41
N ALA A 125 5.86 -6.07 -37.27
CA ALA A 125 5.45 -7.45 -36.96
C ALA A 125 6.36 -8.07 -35.84
N GLU A 126 7.67 -7.83 -35.87
CA GLU A 126 8.59 -8.29 -34.83
C GLU A 126 8.21 -7.73 -33.45
N TYR A 127 7.94 -6.42 -33.35
CA TYR A 127 7.50 -5.79 -32.12
C TYR A 127 6.14 -6.32 -31.67
N GLN A 128 5.19 -6.44 -32.57
CA GLN A 128 3.82 -6.84 -32.26
C GLN A 128 3.68 -8.32 -31.82
N TYR A 129 4.42 -9.22 -32.46
CA TYR A 129 4.23 -10.66 -32.25
C TYR A 129 5.32 -11.32 -31.40
N SER A 130 6.47 -10.65 -31.20
CA SER A 130 7.58 -11.20 -30.42
C SER A 130 7.89 -10.36 -29.17
N ILE A 131 8.27 -9.10 -29.34
CA ILE A 131 8.81 -8.27 -28.25
C ILE A 131 7.74 -7.94 -27.22
N ILE A 132 6.62 -7.36 -27.66
CA ILE A 132 5.52 -6.94 -26.76
C ILE A 132 4.95 -8.12 -25.99
N PRO A 133 4.56 -9.26 -26.61
CA PRO A 133 4.01 -10.39 -25.87
C PRO A 133 5.02 -11.03 -24.90
N ASN A 134 6.31 -10.96 -25.20
CA ASN A 134 7.35 -11.45 -24.28
C ASN A 134 7.45 -10.59 -23.00
N ILE A 135 7.43 -9.27 -23.17
CA ILE A 135 7.44 -8.34 -22.03
C ILE A 135 6.17 -8.50 -21.18
N GLU A 136 4.99 -8.61 -21.83
CA GLU A 136 3.72 -8.82 -21.14
C GLU A 136 3.70 -10.15 -20.35
N LYS A 137 4.25 -11.23 -20.91
CA LYS A 137 4.42 -12.49 -20.16
C LYS A 137 5.34 -12.36 -18.94
N GLN A 138 6.43 -11.60 -19.06
CA GLN A 138 7.33 -11.36 -17.92
C GLN A 138 6.62 -10.59 -16.79
N ILE A 139 5.82 -9.57 -17.13
CA ILE A 139 5.04 -8.82 -16.17
C ILE A 139 4.00 -9.71 -15.46
N ASN A 140 3.28 -10.56 -16.22
CA ASN A 140 2.26 -11.44 -15.67
C ASN A 140 2.87 -12.50 -14.72
N ASN A 141 4.02 -13.06 -15.08
CA ASN A 141 4.70 -14.05 -14.23
C ASN A 141 5.11 -13.50 -12.88
N ILE A 142 5.45 -12.21 -12.79
CA ILE A 142 5.83 -11.55 -11.52
C ILE A 142 4.58 -11.18 -10.70
N ASN A 143 3.43 -10.93 -11.35
CA ASN A 143 2.20 -10.52 -10.66
C ASN A 143 1.44 -11.65 -9.96
N ASP A 144 1.71 -12.91 -10.29
CA ASP A 144 0.96 -14.08 -9.78
C ASP A 144 1.23 -14.42 -8.30
N GLU A 145 2.16 -13.75 -7.63
CA GLU A 145 2.42 -13.93 -6.20
C GLU A 145 1.43 -13.11 -5.35
N LYS A 146 0.52 -13.82 -4.67
CA LYS A 146 -0.66 -13.25 -4.00
C LYS A 146 -0.45 -12.59 -2.62
N ASP A 147 0.69 -12.79 -1.97
CA ASP A 147 0.95 -12.28 -0.60
C ASP A 147 1.98 -11.13 -0.62
N LYS A 148 1.62 -9.99 -1.22
CA LYS A 148 2.50 -8.81 -1.25
C LYS A 148 2.16 -7.84 -0.11
N ILE A 149 3.17 -7.40 0.64
CA ILE A 149 3.07 -6.35 1.66
C ILE A 149 2.86 -4.98 0.98
N LEU A 150 3.41 -4.81 -0.23
CA LEU A 150 3.36 -3.58 -1.01
C LEU A 150 2.32 -3.67 -2.12
N SER A 151 1.39 -2.71 -2.17
CA SER A 151 0.42 -2.54 -3.26
C SER A 151 0.84 -1.38 -4.15
N GLU A 152 1.02 -1.65 -5.45
CA GLU A 152 1.36 -0.63 -6.45
C GLU A 152 0.11 -0.03 -7.14
N VAL A 153 -1.03 -0.69 -6.97
CA VAL A 153 -2.25 -0.32 -7.70
C VAL A 153 -3.10 0.64 -6.86
N VAL A 154 -3.52 1.74 -7.47
CA VAL A 154 -4.55 2.62 -6.91
C VAL A 154 -5.90 1.95 -7.15
N ASP A 155 -6.40 1.26 -6.15
CA ASP A 155 -7.72 0.66 -6.16
C ASP A 155 -8.76 1.55 -5.43
N GLU A 156 -10.01 1.12 -5.46
CA GLU A 156 -11.12 1.84 -4.84
C GLU A 156 -10.95 1.97 -3.32
N ASP A 157 -10.32 1.00 -2.68
CA ASP A 157 -10.07 0.98 -1.24
C ASP A 157 -9.08 2.09 -0.85
N LYS A 158 -8.01 2.28 -1.62
CA LYS A 158 -7.03 3.36 -1.39
C LYS A 158 -7.64 4.74 -1.56
N VAL A 159 -8.46 4.93 -2.59
CA VAL A 159 -9.19 6.19 -2.80
C VAL A 159 -10.15 6.44 -1.64
N THR A 160 -10.82 5.41 -1.15
CA THR A 160 -11.74 5.50 -0.01
C THR A 160 -11.02 5.86 1.29
N GLU A 161 -9.82 5.33 1.53
CA GLU A 161 -8.96 5.72 2.66
C GLU A 161 -8.63 7.23 2.65
N ILE A 162 -8.33 7.78 1.46
CA ILE A 162 -8.02 9.21 1.32
C ILE A 162 -9.26 10.07 1.57
N ILE A 163 -10.40 9.68 0.99
CA ILE A 163 -11.67 10.36 1.26
C ILE A 163 -11.99 10.34 2.76
N ALA A 164 -11.79 9.21 3.42
CA ALA A 164 -12.00 9.09 4.86
C ALA A 164 -11.08 10.04 5.65
N ARG A 165 -9.83 10.19 5.22
CA ARG A 165 -8.85 11.11 5.82
C ARG A 165 -9.26 12.58 5.65
N TRP A 166 -9.74 12.95 4.47
CA TRP A 166 -10.15 14.33 4.18
C TRP A 166 -11.45 14.70 4.87
N THR A 167 -12.46 13.81 4.80
CA THR A 167 -13.82 14.05 5.31
C THR A 167 -13.99 13.71 6.78
N LYS A 168 -13.02 12.95 7.37
CA LYS A 168 -13.09 12.36 8.71
C LYS A 168 -14.27 11.38 8.89
N ILE A 169 -14.81 10.85 7.78
CA ILE A 169 -15.83 9.81 7.78
C ILE A 169 -15.13 8.45 7.78
N PRO A 170 -15.44 7.54 8.72
CA PRO A 170 -14.84 6.20 8.75
C PRO A 170 -15.04 5.43 7.44
N VAL A 171 -14.00 4.71 6.97
CA VAL A 171 -14.01 3.90 5.74
C VAL A 171 -15.22 2.94 5.70
N SER A 172 -15.54 2.30 6.82
CA SER A 172 -16.69 1.40 6.94
C SER A 172 -18.03 2.06 6.58
N LYS A 173 -18.18 3.36 6.84
CA LYS A 173 -19.38 4.12 6.45
C LYS A 173 -19.35 4.55 4.98
N LEU A 174 -18.18 4.77 4.41
CA LEU A 174 -18.03 5.13 3.00
C LEU A 174 -18.32 3.94 2.08
N MET A 175 -17.87 2.74 2.48
CA MET A 175 -18.06 1.51 1.71
C MET A 175 -19.46 0.89 1.85
N GLN A 176 -20.24 1.26 2.86
CA GLN A 176 -21.62 0.83 2.97
C GLN A 176 -22.46 1.36 1.80
N GLY A 177 -23.05 0.44 1.05
CA GLY A 177 -23.97 0.79 -0.04
C GLY A 177 -25.17 1.60 0.45
N ASP A 178 -25.71 2.48 -0.40
CA ASP A 178 -26.87 3.32 -0.04
C ASP A 178 -28.08 2.47 0.38
N ARG A 179 -28.22 1.30 -0.20
CA ARG A 179 -29.27 0.34 0.15
C ARG A 179 -29.15 -0.17 1.58
N GLU A 180 -27.94 -0.50 2.03
CA GLU A 180 -27.68 -0.96 3.42
C GLU A 180 -27.88 0.17 4.42
N LYS A 181 -27.47 1.39 4.06
CA LYS A 181 -27.72 2.60 4.88
C LYS A 181 -29.20 2.86 5.06
N LEU A 182 -30.00 2.72 4.01
CA LEU A 182 -31.44 2.89 4.06
C LEU A 182 -32.14 1.80 4.87
N LEU A 183 -31.71 0.54 4.73
CA LEU A 183 -32.26 -0.58 5.52
C LEU A 183 -31.97 -0.43 7.01
N GLY A 184 -30.78 0.05 7.38
CA GLY A 184 -30.38 0.30 8.77
C GLY A 184 -30.89 1.64 9.36
N LEU A 185 -31.49 2.51 8.54
CA LEU A 185 -31.88 3.85 8.95
C LEU A 185 -32.95 3.82 10.05
N LYS A 186 -33.95 2.97 9.92
CA LYS A 186 -35.03 2.80 10.90
C LYS A 186 -34.50 2.43 12.28
N GLU A 187 -33.58 1.47 12.37
CA GLU A 187 -32.97 1.05 13.64
C GLU A 187 -32.06 2.13 14.24
N THR A 188 -31.35 2.86 13.38
CA THR A 188 -30.49 3.97 13.80
C THR A 188 -31.30 5.14 14.36
N LEU A 189 -32.43 5.44 13.74
CA LEU A 189 -33.37 6.47 14.20
C LEU A 189 -34.04 6.09 15.51
N LYS A 190 -34.49 4.83 15.65
CA LYS A 190 -35.07 4.31 16.92
C LYS A 190 -34.14 4.43 18.12
N LYS A 191 -32.83 4.36 17.92
CA LYS A 191 -31.84 4.58 19.00
C LYS A 191 -31.71 6.03 19.45
N ARG A 192 -32.13 6.98 18.62
CA ARG A 192 -31.98 8.43 18.88
C ARG A 192 -33.31 9.12 19.20
N VAL A 193 -34.41 8.55 18.73
CA VAL A 193 -35.76 9.12 18.90
C VAL A 193 -36.57 8.11 19.70
N ILE A 194 -36.95 8.48 20.92
CA ILE A 194 -37.76 7.64 21.83
C ILE A 194 -39.23 8.02 21.62
N GLY A 195 -40.10 7.00 21.44
CA GLY A 195 -41.54 7.19 21.46
C GLY A 195 -42.25 7.37 20.10
N GLN A 196 -41.61 7.04 18.99
CA GLN A 196 -42.25 7.00 17.65
C GLN A 196 -42.07 5.61 17.04
N ASP A 197 -42.76 4.64 17.57
CA ASP A 197 -42.68 3.23 17.12
C ASP A 197 -43.73 2.83 16.08
N GLU A 198 -44.64 3.73 15.69
CA GLU A 198 -45.63 3.55 14.62
C GLU A 198 -45.07 3.71 13.22
#